data_e5b3cd7e1b4f71035f231b5105c5a02f
#
_entry.id   e5b3cd7e1b4f71035f231b5105c5a02f
#
_cell.length_a   1.000
_cell.length_b   1.000
_cell.length_c   1.000
_cell.angle_alpha   90.00
_cell.angle_beta   90.00
_cell.angle_gamma   90.00
#
_symmetry.space_group_name_H-M   'P 1'
#
loop_
_entity.id
_entity.type
_entity.pdbx_description
1 polymer ?
#
loop_
_entity_poly.entity_id
_entity_poly.type
_entity_poly.pdbx_seq_one_letter_code
_entity_poly.pdbx_strand_id
1 'polypeptide(L)'
;MLYSENIHLNSKGLFFTDKQGKKLNANQVLKKFFIRIYNWWLDFKIFCVDMSGYCPFWFWRKLIYRLAGLKIGQGSKIHFAARFFNLENIEIGEDSLIGEFAFLDGRALLKIGDHVDIASQVLIYNSQHNIHSEHMEAIEGAVEIGDYVFVGPRVIILPGVKIGKGAVVAAGAVVTKEVKPGKIVAGVPAEEIGERGVKSYHYRLGRSRLFQ
;
A
#
# COMPACT_ATOMS: atom_id res chain seq x y z
N MET A 1 -9.23 -4.65 21.22
CA MET A 1 -9.30 -3.21 21.59
C MET A 1 -10.19 -3.08 22.81
N LEU A 2 -9.96 -2.08 23.67
CA LEU A 2 -10.91 -1.69 24.72
C LEU A 2 -11.78 -0.57 24.14
N TYR A 3 -13.07 -0.84 23.96
CA TYR A 3 -14.08 0.15 23.62
C TYR A 3 -14.82 0.56 24.90
N SER A 4 -15.51 1.69 24.88
CA SER A 4 -16.33 2.15 26.02
C SER A 4 -17.35 1.08 26.48
N GLU A 5 -17.86 0.31 25.53
CA GLU A 5 -18.78 -0.82 25.74
C GLU A 5 -18.17 -1.98 26.55
N ASN A 6 -16.84 -2.04 26.64
CA ASN A 6 -16.10 -3.08 27.37
C ASN A 6 -15.65 -2.61 28.76
N ILE A 7 -16.03 -1.41 29.16
CA ILE A 7 -15.69 -0.80 30.44
C ILE A 7 -16.97 -0.76 31.29
N HIS A 8 -16.98 -1.43 32.41
CA HIS A 8 -18.14 -1.56 33.26
C HIS A 8 -17.85 -1.10 34.69
N LEU A 9 -18.77 -0.34 35.28
CA LEU A 9 -18.72 0.10 36.66
C LEU A 9 -19.92 -0.50 37.41
N ASN A 10 -19.66 -1.17 38.50
CA ASN A 10 -20.73 -1.67 39.38
C ASN A 10 -20.36 -1.42 40.85
N SER A 11 -21.22 -1.83 41.78
CA SER A 11 -21.01 -1.71 43.23
C SER A 11 -19.72 -2.38 43.77
N LYS A 12 -19.10 -3.29 42.98
CA LYS A 12 -17.87 -4.01 43.32
C LYS A 12 -16.62 -3.36 42.65
N GLY A 13 -16.80 -2.26 41.88
CA GLY A 13 -15.74 -1.50 41.24
C GLY A 13 -15.71 -1.59 39.71
N LEU A 14 -14.60 -1.13 39.13
CA LEU A 14 -14.37 -1.11 37.70
C LEU A 14 -13.89 -2.47 37.20
N PHE A 15 -14.50 -2.98 36.12
CA PHE A 15 -14.04 -4.19 35.43
C PHE A 15 -14.13 -4.05 33.92
N PHE A 16 -13.38 -4.89 33.21
CA PHE A 16 -13.26 -4.86 31.76
C PHE A 16 -13.66 -6.21 31.17
N THR A 17 -14.30 -6.18 29.99
CA THR A 17 -14.65 -7.38 29.23
C THR A 17 -13.98 -7.39 27.85
N ASP A 18 -13.93 -8.57 27.23
CA ASP A 18 -13.61 -8.69 25.81
C ASP A 18 -14.87 -8.50 24.94
N LYS A 19 -14.72 -8.63 23.61
CA LYS A 19 -15.83 -8.52 22.66
C LYS A 19 -16.93 -9.59 22.85
N GLN A 20 -16.61 -10.67 23.56
CA GLN A 20 -17.52 -11.79 23.85
C GLN A 20 -18.13 -11.68 25.26
N GLY A 21 -17.88 -10.56 25.96
CA GLY A 21 -18.38 -10.32 27.31
C GLY A 21 -17.61 -11.02 28.45
N LYS A 22 -16.50 -11.71 28.15
CA LYS A 22 -15.66 -12.38 29.14
C LYS A 22 -14.84 -11.36 29.93
N LYS A 23 -14.85 -11.45 31.28
CA LYS A 23 -14.03 -10.58 32.13
C LYS A 23 -12.54 -10.77 31.88
N LEU A 24 -11.84 -9.65 31.79
CA LEU A 24 -10.40 -9.58 31.62
C LEU A 24 -9.71 -9.46 32.97
N ASN A 25 -8.58 -10.16 33.14
CA ASN A 25 -7.69 -9.94 34.27
C ASN A 25 -6.80 -8.69 34.07
N ALA A 26 -6.15 -8.23 35.14
CA ALA A 26 -5.35 -6.99 35.12
C ALA A 26 -4.26 -7.01 34.03
N ASN A 27 -3.56 -8.15 33.84
CA ASN A 27 -2.53 -8.28 32.81
C ASN A 27 -3.09 -8.17 31.39
N GLN A 28 -4.26 -8.75 31.15
CA GLN A 28 -4.95 -8.67 29.86
C GLN A 28 -5.42 -7.24 29.56
N VAL A 29 -5.93 -6.54 30.58
CA VAL A 29 -6.33 -5.13 30.45
C VAL A 29 -5.11 -4.27 30.13
N LEU A 30 -4.01 -4.45 30.86
CA LEU A 30 -2.77 -3.69 30.66
C LEU A 30 -2.21 -3.92 29.25
N LYS A 31 -2.15 -5.20 28.81
CA LYS A 31 -1.74 -5.54 27.45
C LYS A 31 -2.61 -4.85 26.39
N LYS A 32 -3.95 -4.89 26.55
CA LYS A 32 -4.89 -4.24 25.62
C LYS A 32 -4.74 -2.71 25.63
N PHE A 33 -4.43 -2.11 26.77
CA PHE A 33 -4.17 -0.68 26.90
C PHE A 33 -2.91 -0.26 26.12
N PHE A 34 -1.79 -0.97 26.29
CA PHE A 34 -0.56 -0.68 25.54
C PHE A 34 -0.72 -0.89 24.04
N ILE A 35 -1.44 -1.95 23.62
CA ILE A 35 -1.78 -2.17 22.20
C ILE A 35 -2.58 -0.98 21.66
N ARG A 36 -3.49 -0.40 22.44
CA ARG A 36 -4.27 0.76 22.00
C ARG A 36 -3.42 2.01 21.83
N ILE A 37 -2.51 2.29 22.77
CA ILE A 37 -1.56 3.40 22.65
C ILE A 37 -0.68 3.21 21.42
N TYR A 38 -0.17 2.00 21.23
CA TYR A 38 0.63 1.67 20.05
C TYR A 38 -0.15 1.89 18.74
N ASN A 39 -1.39 1.47 18.66
CA ASN A 39 -2.23 1.71 17.48
C ASN A 39 -2.49 3.20 17.24
N TRP A 40 -2.74 4.00 18.29
CA TRP A 40 -2.85 5.45 18.14
C TRP A 40 -1.57 6.09 17.62
N TRP A 41 -0.42 5.59 18.07
CA TRP A 41 0.87 6.01 17.53
C TRP A 41 1.02 5.67 16.05
N LEU A 42 0.61 4.47 15.63
CA LEU A 42 0.61 4.07 14.22
C LEU A 42 -0.34 4.95 13.39
N ASP A 43 -1.55 5.20 13.88
CA ASP A 43 -2.51 6.08 13.21
C ASP A 43 -1.95 7.50 13.06
N PHE A 44 -1.31 8.01 14.10
CA PHE A 44 -0.65 9.32 14.07
C PHE A 44 0.53 9.35 13.09
N LYS A 45 1.36 8.29 13.06
CA LYS A 45 2.44 8.14 12.07
C LYS A 45 1.90 8.20 10.64
N ILE A 46 0.84 7.45 10.35
CA ILE A 46 0.19 7.43 9.02
C ILE A 46 -0.36 8.82 8.68
N PHE A 47 -1.04 9.46 9.64
CA PHE A 47 -1.55 10.83 9.46
C PHE A 47 -0.42 11.83 9.12
N CYS A 48 0.71 11.79 9.82
CA CYS A 48 1.86 12.64 9.53
C CYS A 48 2.45 12.37 8.14
N VAL A 49 2.53 11.11 7.73
CA VAL A 49 2.97 10.70 6.39
C VAL A 49 2.03 11.23 5.32
N ASP A 50 0.71 11.04 5.48
CA ASP A 50 -0.30 11.52 4.55
C ASP A 50 -0.25 13.06 4.43
N MET A 51 -0.15 13.78 5.55
CA MET A 51 -0.01 15.23 5.56
C MET A 51 1.27 15.70 4.85
N SER A 52 2.37 14.98 5.04
CA SER A 52 3.63 15.30 4.35
C SER A 52 3.51 15.15 2.83
N GLY A 53 2.63 14.29 2.34
CA GLY A 53 2.34 14.10 0.91
C GLY A 53 1.92 15.37 0.18
N TYR A 54 1.39 16.35 0.91
CA TYR A 54 1.02 17.68 0.39
C TYR A 54 2.15 18.71 0.43
N CYS A 55 3.33 18.36 0.94
CA CYS A 55 4.50 19.23 0.89
C CYS A 55 5.05 19.32 -0.54
N PRO A 56 5.26 20.54 -1.12
CA PRO A 56 5.73 20.68 -2.50
C PRO A 56 7.17 20.21 -2.70
N PHE A 57 7.96 20.14 -1.64
CA PHE A 57 9.38 19.81 -1.72
C PHE A 57 9.60 18.31 -1.59
N TRP A 58 9.97 17.64 -2.69
CA TRP A 58 10.22 16.21 -2.74
C TRP A 58 11.24 15.71 -1.72
N PHE A 59 12.30 16.46 -1.46
CA PHE A 59 13.34 16.04 -0.52
C PHE A 59 12.79 15.86 0.92
N TRP A 60 11.85 16.72 1.35
CA TRP A 60 11.18 16.58 2.65
C TRP A 60 10.25 15.38 2.69
N ARG A 61 9.43 15.20 1.66
CA ARG A 61 8.57 14.01 1.56
C ARG A 61 9.39 12.73 1.60
N LYS A 62 10.48 12.67 0.79
CA LYS A 62 11.39 11.51 0.76
C LYS A 62 12.01 11.21 2.13
N LEU A 63 12.44 12.24 2.86
CA LEU A 63 12.98 12.08 4.21
C LEU A 63 11.93 11.48 5.15
N ILE A 64 10.72 12.03 5.19
CA ILE A 64 9.63 11.56 6.05
C ILE A 64 9.24 10.12 5.69
N TYR A 65 9.09 9.81 4.40
CA TYR A 65 8.76 8.47 3.94
C TYR A 65 9.82 7.43 4.33
N ARG A 66 11.09 7.77 4.20
CA ARG A 66 12.20 6.90 4.63
C ARG A 66 12.23 6.71 6.16
N LEU A 67 12.03 7.75 6.94
CA LEU A 67 11.91 7.66 8.40
C LEU A 67 10.70 6.84 8.83
N ALA A 68 9.63 6.85 8.02
CA ALA A 68 8.46 6.00 8.22
C ALA A 68 8.66 4.54 7.79
N GLY A 69 9.82 4.18 7.18
CA GLY A 69 10.19 2.82 6.83
C GLY A 69 10.13 2.49 5.33
N LEU A 70 9.68 3.43 4.46
CA LEU A 70 9.62 3.19 3.02
C LEU A 70 11.02 3.09 2.40
N LYS A 71 11.28 2.00 1.66
CA LYS A 71 12.52 1.83 0.91
C LYS A 71 12.37 2.47 -0.47
N ILE A 72 13.19 3.48 -0.77
CA ILE A 72 13.14 4.23 -2.04
C ILE A 72 14.51 4.23 -2.70
N GLY A 73 14.60 3.68 -3.89
CA GLY A 73 15.80 3.63 -4.73
C GLY A 73 16.26 5.02 -5.20
N GLN A 74 17.44 5.05 -5.77
CA GLN A 74 18.02 6.27 -6.32
C GLN A 74 17.22 6.76 -7.53
N GLY A 75 17.01 8.06 -7.66
CA GLY A 75 16.29 8.64 -8.80
C GLY A 75 14.76 8.55 -8.70
N SER A 76 14.22 7.62 -7.92
CA SER A 76 12.78 7.43 -7.79
C SER A 76 12.08 8.57 -7.08
N LYS A 77 10.84 8.81 -7.50
CA LYS A 77 10.02 9.90 -7.01
C LYS A 77 8.58 9.46 -6.78
N ILE A 78 7.97 10.09 -5.80
CA ILE A 78 6.57 9.90 -5.45
C ILE A 78 5.91 11.26 -5.57
N HIS A 79 4.90 11.36 -6.41
CA HIS A 79 4.20 12.59 -6.65
C HIS A 79 3.28 12.96 -5.47
N PHE A 80 2.68 14.12 -5.61
CA PHE A 80 1.82 14.75 -4.63
C PHE A 80 0.65 13.85 -4.18
N ALA A 81 0.34 13.90 -2.88
CA ALA A 81 -0.80 13.22 -2.27
C ALA A 81 -0.88 11.69 -2.49
N ALA A 82 0.25 11.02 -2.76
CA ALA A 82 0.29 9.56 -2.67
C ALA A 82 0.06 9.12 -1.22
N ARG A 83 -0.72 8.07 -1.02
CA ARG A 83 -1.10 7.52 0.28
C ARG A 83 -0.55 6.12 0.48
N PHE A 84 -0.29 5.79 1.74
CA PHE A 84 0.36 4.53 2.09
C PHE A 84 -0.34 3.87 3.26
N PHE A 85 -0.27 2.55 3.29
CA PHE A 85 -0.57 1.77 4.47
C PHE A 85 0.63 0.85 4.76
N ASN A 86 1.15 0.88 6.00
CA ASN A 86 2.31 0.09 6.45
C ASN A 86 3.56 0.21 5.53
N LEU A 87 4.18 1.39 5.52
CA LEU A 87 5.31 1.75 4.62
C LEU A 87 6.52 0.81 4.73
N GLU A 88 6.70 0.13 5.86
CA GLU A 88 7.87 -0.72 6.15
C GLU A 88 7.99 -1.93 5.21
N ASN A 89 6.87 -2.38 4.64
CA ASN A 89 6.81 -3.48 3.69
C ASN A 89 6.75 -3.01 2.23
N ILE A 90 7.02 -1.72 1.94
CA ILE A 90 7.01 -1.20 0.58
C ILE A 90 8.44 -0.92 0.13
N GLU A 91 8.81 -1.51 -1.00
CA GLU A 91 10.11 -1.33 -1.64
C GLU A 91 9.91 -0.77 -3.05
N ILE A 92 10.55 0.36 -3.35
CA ILE A 92 10.55 1.01 -4.66
C ILE A 92 11.98 1.01 -5.17
N GLY A 93 12.21 0.43 -6.34
CA GLY A 93 13.51 0.37 -7.01
C GLY A 93 14.02 1.71 -7.48
N GLU A 94 15.01 1.71 -8.37
CA GLU A 94 15.64 2.91 -8.89
C GLU A 94 14.84 3.53 -10.05
N ASP A 95 14.96 4.86 -10.20
CA ASP A 95 14.38 5.64 -11.31
C ASP A 95 12.90 5.33 -11.60
N SER A 96 12.11 5.04 -10.55
CA SER A 96 10.69 4.73 -10.65
C SER A 96 9.84 5.93 -10.22
N LEU A 97 8.69 6.09 -10.87
CA LEU A 97 7.73 7.16 -10.58
C LEU A 97 6.43 6.58 -10.00
N ILE A 98 5.95 7.20 -8.94
CA ILE A 98 4.63 6.95 -8.35
C ILE A 98 3.78 8.19 -8.56
N GLY A 99 2.71 8.07 -9.31
CA GLY A 99 1.80 9.15 -9.66
C GLY A 99 1.02 9.73 -8.47
N GLU A 100 0.46 10.88 -8.68
CA GLU A 100 -0.35 11.56 -7.68
C GLU A 100 -1.59 10.76 -7.29
N PHE A 101 -2.02 10.87 -6.02
CA PHE A 101 -3.16 10.15 -5.47
C PHE A 101 -3.09 8.61 -5.61
N ALA A 102 -1.91 8.04 -5.86
CA ALA A 102 -1.73 6.60 -5.78
C ALA A 102 -1.91 6.11 -4.34
N PHE A 103 -2.47 4.92 -4.17
CA PHE A 103 -2.56 4.23 -2.89
C PHE A 103 -1.72 2.95 -2.93
N LEU A 104 -0.76 2.85 -2.02
CA LEU A 104 0.17 1.73 -1.93
C LEU A 104 -0.02 1.02 -0.58
N ASP A 105 -0.50 -0.22 -0.62
CA ASP A 105 -0.77 -1.04 0.55
C ASP A 105 0.41 -1.95 0.86
N GLY A 106 1.04 -1.77 2.03
CA GLY A 106 2.14 -2.58 2.53
C GLY A 106 1.72 -3.54 3.66
N ARG A 107 0.46 -3.95 3.75
CA ARG A 107 0.05 -4.98 4.74
C ARG A 107 0.78 -6.30 4.47
N ALA A 108 0.97 -6.67 3.21
CA ALA A 108 1.98 -7.64 2.79
C ALA A 108 3.10 -6.92 2.01
N LEU A 109 4.12 -7.65 1.56
CA LEU A 109 5.20 -7.06 0.77
C LEU A 109 4.66 -6.47 -0.53
N LEU A 110 4.97 -5.20 -0.79
CA LEU A 110 4.82 -4.55 -2.08
C LEU A 110 6.21 -4.24 -2.63
N LYS A 111 6.60 -4.93 -3.70
CA LYS A 111 7.87 -4.71 -4.37
C LYS A 111 7.64 -4.10 -5.75
N ILE A 112 8.19 -2.92 -5.98
CA ILE A 112 8.19 -2.21 -7.26
C ILE A 112 9.63 -2.17 -7.76
N GLY A 113 9.87 -2.65 -8.97
CA GLY A 113 11.18 -2.74 -9.61
C GLY A 113 11.75 -1.40 -10.04
N ASP A 114 12.77 -1.47 -10.90
CA ASP A 114 13.47 -0.30 -11.44
C ASP A 114 12.77 0.23 -12.69
N HIS A 115 12.84 1.55 -12.90
CA HIS A 115 12.28 2.23 -14.09
C HIS A 115 10.76 1.97 -14.28
N VAL A 116 10.03 1.80 -13.19
CA VAL A 116 8.57 1.57 -13.20
C VAL A 116 7.85 2.90 -13.19
N ASP A 117 6.87 3.03 -14.08
CA ASP A 117 6.00 4.21 -14.12
C ASP A 117 4.58 3.82 -13.68
N ILE A 118 4.21 4.26 -12.49
CA ILE A 118 2.86 4.12 -11.94
C ILE A 118 2.16 5.46 -12.08
N ALA A 119 1.16 5.51 -12.94
CA ALA A 119 0.41 6.73 -13.23
C ALA A 119 -0.50 7.14 -12.04
N SER A 120 -1.18 8.27 -12.21
CA SER A 120 -2.04 8.85 -11.18
C SER A 120 -3.21 7.96 -10.80
N GLN A 121 -3.60 8.00 -9.51
CA GLN A 121 -4.78 7.31 -8.97
C GLN A 121 -4.74 5.77 -9.09
N VAL A 122 -3.57 5.18 -9.22
CA VAL A 122 -3.41 3.72 -9.16
C VAL A 122 -3.62 3.24 -7.73
N LEU A 123 -4.37 2.15 -7.56
CA LEU A 123 -4.65 1.54 -6.27
C LEU A 123 -4.02 0.15 -6.23
N ILE A 124 -3.08 -0.07 -5.31
CA ILE A 124 -2.46 -1.38 -5.09
C ILE A 124 -2.88 -1.89 -3.72
N TYR A 125 -3.59 -3.01 -3.70
CA TYR A 125 -4.05 -3.65 -2.49
C TYR A 125 -3.32 -4.96 -2.24
N ASN A 126 -2.81 -5.14 -1.02
CA ASN A 126 -2.14 -6.35 -0.57
C ASN A 126 -2.99 -7.18 0.40
N SER A 127 -4.22 -6.75 0.65
CA SER A 127 -5.13 -7.45 1.55
C SER A 127 -6.58 -7.32 1.09
N GLN A 128 -7.31 -8.40 1.24
CA GLN A 128 -8.74 -8.48 0.99
C GLN A 128 -9.41 -9.37 2.05
N HIS A 129 -10.72 -9.32 2.17
CA HIS A 129 -11.44 -10.22 3.06
C HIS A 129 -11.78 -11.54 2.36
N ASN A 130 -11.72 -12.64 3.12
CA ASN A 130 -12.22 -13.95 2.69
C ASN A 130 -13.76 -13.97 2.73
N ILE A 131 -14.37 -13.65 1.60
CA ILE A 131 -15.85 -13.60 1.50
C ILE A 131 -16.52 -14.97 1.61
N HIS A 132 -15.76 -16.07 1.58
CA HIS A 132 -16.24 -17.43 1.74
C HIS A 132 -16.10 -17.95 3.17
N SER A 133 -15.57 -17.15 4.08
CA SER A 133 -15.45 -17.48 5.50
C SER A 133 -16.50 -16.78 6.33
N GLU A 134 -17.08 -17.49 7.28
CA GLU A 134 -18.01 -16.93 8.28
C GLU A 134 -17.38 -15.83 9.13
N HIS A 135 -16.07 -15.76 9.20
CA HIS A 135 -15.33 -14.79 10.01
C HIS A 135 -14.82 -13.59 9.23
N MET A 136 -14.98 -13.56 7.90
CA MET A 136 -14.49 -12.45 7.05
C MET A 136 -13.03 -12.06 7.36
N GLU A 137 -12.17 -13.04 7.66
CA GLU A 137 -10.78 -12.80 7.99
C GLU A 137 -10.04 -12.17 6.81
N ALA A 138 -8.99 -11.39 7.12
CA ALA A 138 -8.15 -10.80 6.09
C ALA A 138 -7.24 -11.86 5.46
N ILE A 139 -7.15 -11.87 4.13
CA ILE A 139 -6.17 -12.62 3.35
C ILE A 139 -5.21 -11.60 2.77
N GLU A 140 -3.92 -11.80 3.04
CA GLU A 140 -2.85 -10.95 2.55
C GLU A 140 -2.09 -11.65 1.42
N GLY A 141 -1.70 -10.88 0.41
CA GLY A 141 -0.93 -11.37 -0.73
C GLY A 141 0.07 -10.34 -1.21
N ALA A 142 1.35 -10.73 -1.29
CA ALA A 142 2.40 -9.85 -1.80
C ALA A 142 2.13 -9.47 -3.25
N VAL A 143 2.41 -8.19 -3.59
CA VAL A 143 2.35 -7.70 -4.98
C VAL A 143 3.76 -7.40 -5.45
N GLU A 144 4.12 -7.92 -6.61
CA GLU A 144 5.42 -7.72 -7.24
C GLU A 144 5.25 -7.08 -8.61
N ILE A 145 5.90 -5.94 -8.85
CA ILE A 145 5.93 -5.23 -10.13
C ILE A 145 7.37 -5.24 -10.63
N GLY A 146 7.61 -5.88 -11.77
CA GLY A 146 8.94 -6.00 -12.38
C GLY A 146 9.44 -4.69 -12.98
N ASP A 147 10.70 -4.70 -13.42
CA ASP A 147 11.33 -3.51 -14.01
C ASP A 147 10.65 -3.06 -15.30
N TYR A 148 10.72 -1.76 -15.58
CA TYR A 148 10.20 -1.16 -16.82
C TYR A 148 8.72 -1.38 -17.06
N VAL A 149 7.95 -1.71 -16.05
CA VAL A 149 6.48 -1.81 -16.11
C VAL A 149 5.87 -0.42 -16.21
N PHE A 150 4.85 -0.27 -17.04
CA PHE A 150 3.97 0.88 -17.05
C PHE A 150 2.58 0.51 -16.54
N VAL A 151 2.11 1.22 -15.53
CA VAL A 151 0.76 1.08 -14.97
C VAL A 151 -0.01 2.35 -15.26
N GLY A 152 -1.01 2.26 -16.14
CA GLY A 152 -1.85 3.37 -16.54
C GLY A 152 -2.71 3.94 -15.41
N PRO A 153 -3.26 5.15 -15.56
CA PRO A 153 -4.05 5.80 -14.50
C PRO A 153 -5.29 5.01 -14.12
N ARG A 154 -5.66 5.10 -12.82
CA ARG A 154 -6.85 4.45 -12.24
C ARG A 154 -6.85 2.92 -12.34
N VAL A 155 -5.71 2.30 -12.49
CA VAL A 155 -5.59 0.83 -12.41
C VAL A 155 -5.76 0.40 -10.97
N ILE A 156 -6.39 -0.77 -10.77
CA ILE A 156 -6.48 -1.47 -9.49
C ILE A 156 -5.70 -2.78 -9.60
N ILE A 157 -4.76 -3.00 -8.67
CA ILE A 157 -3.99 -4.24 -8.57
C ILE A 157 -4.42 -4.96 -7.29
N LEU A 158 -4.86 -6.22 -7.42
CA LEU A 158 -5.35 -7.02 -6.30
C LEU A 158 -4.24 -7.81 -5.60
N PRO A 159 -4.48 -8.30 -4.36
CA PRO A 159 -3.50 -9.06 -3.59
C PRO A 159 -2.97 -10.30 -4.33
N GLY A 160 -1.67 -10.55 -4.20
CA GLY A 160 -1.00 -11.72 -4.79
C GLY A 160 -0.62 -11.58 -6.26
N VAL A 161 -0.88 -10.43 -6.89
CA VAL A 161 -0.57 -10.20 -8.31
C VAL A 161 0.93 -10.01 -8.54
N LYS A 162 1.44 -10.64 -9.60
CA LYS A 162 2.78 -10.41 -10.15
C LYS A 162 2.68 -9.82 -11.54
N ILE A 163 3.38 -8.71 -11.79
CA ILE A 163 3.46 -8.05 -13.08
C ILE A 163 4.88 -8.16 -13.60
N GLY A 164 5.06 -8.89 -14.68
CA GLY A 164 6.36 -9.19 -15.26
C GLY A 164 7.04 -7.98 -15.89
N LYS A 165 8.36 -8.04 -15.99
CA LYS A 165 9.22 -6.99 -16.57
C LYS A 165 8.69 -6.48 -17.90
N GLY A 166 8.63 -5.15 -18.05
CA GLY A 166 8.24 -4.49 -19.28
C GLY A 166 6.77 -4.63 -19.65
N ALA A 167 5.93 -5.22 -18.81
CA ALA A 167 4.49 -5.29 -19.05
C ALA A 167 3.84 -3.89 -19.02
N VAL A 168 2.68 -3.79 -19.61
CA VAL A 168 1.85 -2.59 -19.66
C VAL A 168 0.46 -2.93 -19.13
N VAL A 169 -0.01 -2.19 -18.15
CA VAL A 169 -1.40 -2.26 -17.68
C VAL A 169 -2.13 -1.01 -18.14
N ALA A 170 -3.13 -1.18 -18.99
CA ALA A 170 -3.88 -0.05 -19.54
C ALA A 170 -4.72 0.66 -18.49
N ALA A 171 -5.01 1.93 -18.73
CA ALA A 171 -5.81 2.76 -17.82
C ALA A 171 -7.14 2.11 -17.43
N GLY A 172 -7.51 2.22 -16.15
CA GLY A 172 -8.77 1.72 -15.60
C GLY A 172 -8.88 0.20 -15.49
N ALA A 173 -7.83 -0.56 -15.78
CA ALA A 173 -7.85 -2.02 -15.66
C ALA A 173 -7.89 -2.49 -14.19
N VAL A 174 -8.49 -3.66 -13.95
CA VAL A 174 -8.45 -4.35 -12.64
C VAL A 174 -7.67 -5.64 -12.80
N VAL A 175 -6.44 -5.64 -12.29
CA VAL A 175 -5.51 -6.78 -12.40
C VAL A 175 -5.78 -7.76 -11.26
N THR A 176 -6.26 -8.95 -11.62
CA THR A 176 -6.65 -10.03 -10.69
C THR A 176 -5.75 -11.27 -10.78
N LYS A 177 -4.88 -11.32 -11.80
CA LYS A 177 -4.00 -12.45 -12.11
C LYS A 177 -2.61 -11.96 -12.50
N GLU A 178 -1.66 -12.90 -12.55
CA GLU A 178 -0.31 -12.62 -13.02
C GLU A 178 -0.33 -12.07 -14.46
N VAL A 179 0.51 -11.05 -14.71
CA VAL A 179 0.77 -10.47 -16.02
C VAL A 179 2.17 -10.89 -16.47
N LYS A 180 2.28 -11.61 -17.58
CA LYS A 180 3.57 -12.09 -18.10
C LYS A 180 4.46 -10.92 -18.57
N PRO A 181 5.80 -11.09 -18.57
CA PRO A 181 6.71 -10.07 -19.09
C PRO A 181 6.36 -9.61 -20.52
N GLY A 182 6.43 -8.30 -20.73
CA GLY A 182 6.19 -7.67 -22.04
C GLY A 182 4.74 -7.69 -22.53
N LYS A 183 3.81 -8.23 -21.77
CA LYS A 183 2.39 -8.26 -22.18
C LYS A 183 1.68 -6.95 -21.89
N ILE A 184 0.67 -6.65 -22.69
CA ILE A 184 -0.25 -5.53 -22.50
C ILE A 184 -1.59 -6.11 -22.08
N VAL A 185 -2.09 -5.64 -20.92
CA VAL A 185 -3.39 -6.07 -20.37
C VAL A 185 -4.33 -4.88 -20.20
N ALA A 186 -5.63 -5.11 -20.37
CA ALA A 186 -6.68 -4.10 -20.20
C ALA A 186 -8.00 -4.71 -19.72
N GLY A 187 -8.89 -3.89 -19.21
CA GLY A 187 -10.28 -4.27 -18.87
C GLY A 187 -10.50 -4.66 -17.41
N VAL A 188 -11.72 -5.11 -17.10
CA VAL A 188 -12.21 -5.53 -15.78
C VAL A 188 -12.97 -6.85 -15.94
N PRO A 189 -12.38 -7.98 -15.51
CA PRO A 189 -10.97 -8.15 -15.10
C PRO A 189 -10.01 -7.89 -16.27
N ALA A 190 -8.74 -7.58 -15.94
CA ALA A 190 -7.71 -7.33 -16.93
C ALA A 190 -7.36 -8.62 -17.70
N GLU A 191 -7.42 -8.56 -19.02
CA GLU A 191 -7.05 -9.64 -19.92
C GLU A 191 -5.97 -9.17 -20.90
N GLU A 192 -5.20 -10.12 -21.43
CA GLU A 192 -4.14 -9.83 -22.41
C GLU A 192 -4.75 -9.36 -23.73
N ILE A 193 -4.30 -8.17 -24.19
CA ILE A 193 -4.74 -7.55 -25.45
C ILE A 193 -3.62 -7.40 -26.46
N GLY A 194 -2.37 -7.68 -26.09
CA GLY A 194 -1.24 -7.57 -26.99
C GLY A 194 0.11 -7.68 -26.29
N GLU A 195 1.16 -7.37 -27.04
CA GLU A 195 2.55 -7.39 -26.59
C GLU A 195 3.20 -6.03 -26.79
N ARG A 196 4.06 -5.65 -25.84
CA ARG A 196 4.89 -4.46 -25.96
C ARG A 196 6.05 -4.76 -26.94
N GLY A 197 6.02 -4.20 -28.14
CA GLY A 197 6.97 -4.47 -29.24
C GLY A 197 8.43 -4.05 -28.98
N VAL A 198 8.78 -3.70 -27.73
CA VAL A 198 10.12 -3.25 -27.33
C VAL A 198 10.91 -4.45 -26.81
N LYS A 199 12.03 -4.77 -27.46
CA LYS A 199 12.91 -5.89 -27.06
C LYS A 199 13.91 -5.54 -25.95
N SER A 200 14.31 -4.28 -25.83
CA SER A 200 15.25 -3.80 -24.82
C SER A 200 14.82 -2.45 -24.29
N TYR A 201 14.96 -2.25 -22.97
CA TYR A 201 14.53 -1.05 -22.27
C TYR A 201 15.75 -0.26 -21.81
N HIS A 202 15.88 1.02 -22.26
CA HIS A 202 17.02 1.89 -21.91
C HIS A 202 16.56 3.28 -21.49
N TYR A 203 15.24 3.51 -21.35
CA TYR A 203 14.73 4.80 -20.97
C TYR A 203 14.89 5.06 -19.47
N ARG A 204 15.03 6.33 -19.15
CA ARG A 204 14.92 6.84 -17.80
C ARG A 204 13.65 7.67 -17.68
N LEU A 205 13.01 7.56 -16.54
CA LEU A 205 11.82 8.34 -16.27
C LEU A 205 12.24 9.77 -15.96
N GLY A 206 11.52 10.74 -16.55
CA GLY A 206 11.88 12.15 -16.51
C GLY A 206 11.92 12.75 -15.10
N ARG A 207 12.41 13.97 -15.00
CA ARG A 207 12.45 14.71 -13.72
C ARG A 207 11.04 15.20 -13.37
N SER A 208 10.60 14.94 -12.13
CA SER A 208 9.40 15.58 -11.61
C SER A 208 9.59 17.09 -11.53
N ARG A 209 8.54 17.84 -11.76
CA ARG A 209 8.49 19.29 -11.50
C ARG A 209 8.52 19.58 -10.01
N LEU A 210 8.85 20.83 -9.64
CA LEU A 210 9.05 21.22 -8.24
C LEU A 210 7.82 20.98 -7.36
N PHE A 211 6.62 21.14 -7.92
CA PHE A 211 5.35 21.01 -7.20
C PHE A 211 4.57 19.74 -7.60
N GLN A 212 5.23 18.68 -7.97
CA GLN A 212 4.62 17.37 -8.29
C GLN A 212 5.09 16.28 -7.35
#